data_f76bd994d2f84396aabc5299d0f0e0d2
#
_entry.id   f76bd994d2f84396aabc5299d0f0e0d2
#
_cell.length_a   1.000
_cell.length_b   1.000
_cell.length_c   1.000
_cell.angle_alpha   90.00
_cell.angle_beta   90.00
_cell.angle_gamma   90.00
#
_symmetry.space_group_name_H-M   'P 1'
#
loop_
_entity.id
_entity.type
_entity.pdbx_description
1 polymer ?
#
loop_
_entity_poly.entity_id
_entity_poly.type
_entity_poly.pdbx_seq_one_letter_code
_entity_poly.pdbx_strand_id
1 'polypeptide(L)' 'MHVSANHLHTVFVQSEKITPYEYVLEKRIERAKTLILMGESSMAQIALETGFCSQSHFTAAFKKKTGQTPARYRKNLFDI' A
#
# COMPACT_ATOMS: atom_id res chain seq x y z
N MET A 1 18.36 9.66 -8.91
CA MET A 1 18.32 9.65 -8.31
C MET A 1 18.94 9.73 -7.96
N HIS A 2 19.41 9.94 -8.19
CA HIS A 2 19.23 9.68 -7.43
C HIS A 2 19.61 10.38 -6.44
N VAL A 3 19.11 11.19 -6.41
CA VAL A 3 19.10 11.48 -5.02
C VAL A 3 19.35 10.21 -4.26
N SER A 4 20.18 10.27 -3.26
CA SER A 4 20.41 9.08 -2.48
C SER A 4 19.14 8.72 -1.72
N ALA A 5 19.02 7.47 -1.38
CA ALA A 5 17.85 7.00 -0.64
C ALA A 5 17.76 7.69 0.71
N ASN A 6 18.90 7.90 1.35
CA ASN A 6 18.91 8.56 2.66
C ASN A 6 18.43 9.99 2.58
N HIS A 7 18.89 10.69 1.56
CA HIS A 7 18.49 12.08 1.40
C HIS A 7 16.99 12.17 1.15
N LEU A 8 16.49 11.32 0.28
CA LEU A 8 15.08 11.31 -0.04
C LEU A 8 14.25 10.99 1.19
N HIS A 9 14.71 10.02 1.97
CA HIS A 9 14.01 9.63 3.17
C HIS A 9 13.93 10.78 4.16
N THR A 10 15.05 11.47 4.36
CA THR A 10 15.09 12.57 5.31
C THR A 10 14.14 13.69 4.90
N VAL A 11 14.17 14.05 3.64
CA VAL A 11 13.28 15.11 3.15
C VAL A 11 11.84 14.71 3.31
N PHE A 12 11.53 13.47 2.96
CA PHE A 12 10.16 12.99 3.04
C PHE A 12 9.63 13.03 4.46
N VAL A 13 10.41 12.53 5.41
CA VAL A 13 9.97 12.50 6.81
C VAL A 13 9.76 13.91 7.33
N GLN A 14 10.68 14.81 7.03
CA GLN A 14 10.55 16.18 7.51
C GLN A 14 9.36 16.90 6.90
N SER A 15 9.13 16.68 5.62
CA SER A 15 8.04 17.33 4.92
C SER A 15 6.69 16.80 5.34
N GLU A 16 6.57 15.49 5.42
CA GLU A 16 5.29 14.84 5.66
C GLU A 16 5.04 14.54 7.13
N LYS A 17 6.10 14.59 7.92
CA LYS A 17 5.99 14.31 9.35
C LYS A 17 5.43 12.93 9.63
N ILE A 18 5.80 11.97 8.78
CA ILE A 18 5.39 10.59 8.98
C ILE A 18 6.58 9.75 9.41
N THR A 19 6.30 8.66 10.07
CA THR A 19 7.35 7.76 10.54
C THR A 19 7.86 6.90 9.40
N PRO A 20 9.08 6.35 9.54
CA PRO A 20 9.56 5.39 8.54
C PRO A 20 8.61 4.20 8.35
N TYR A 21 7.98 3.76 9.42
CA TYR A 21 7.02 2.66 9.31
C TYR A 21 5.84 3.06 8.42
N GLU A 22 5.31 4.26 8.63
CA GLU A 22 4.19 4.73 7.83
C GLU A 22 4.58 4.88 6.37
N TYR A 23 5.81 5.30 6.11
CA TYR A 23 6.30 5.40 4.76
C TYR A 23 6.31 4.04 4.07
N VAL A 24 6.85 3.04 4.77
CA VAL A 24 6.88 1.68 4.23
C VAL A 24 5.46 1.18 3.98
N LEU A 25 4.57 1.46 4.92
CA LEU A 25 3.19 1.02 4.80
C LEU A 25 2.53 1.63 3.57
N GLU A 26 2.77 2.91 3.33
CA GLU A 26 2.21 3.57 2.15
C GLU A 26 2.72 2.95 0.86
N LYS A 27 4.00 2.59 0.82
CA LYS A 27 4.56 1.94 -0.36
C LYS A 27 3.95 0.57 -0.58
N ARG A 28 3.71 -0.17 0.49
CA ARG A 28 3.05 -1.46 0.39
C ARG A 28 1.64 -1.31 -0.16
N ILE A 29 0.91 -0.30 0.30
CA ILE A 29 -0.44 -0.05 -0.17
C ILE A 29 -0.45 0.34 -1.64
N GLU A 30 0.49 1.17 -2.08
CA GLU A 30 0.58 1.55 -3.48
C GLU A 30 0.83 0.34 -4.36
N ARG A 31 1.71 -0.56 -3.92
CA ARG A 31 1.96 -1.77 -4.68
C ARG A 31 0.73 -2.66 -4.71
N ALA A 32 0.00 -2.73 -3.58
CA ALA A 32 -1.23 -3.50 -3.53
C ALA A 32 -2.25 -2.97 -4.53
N LYS A 33 -2.37 -1.66 -4.64
CA LYS A 33 -3.29 -1.07 -5.62
C LYS A 33 -2.94 -1.52 -7.03
N THR A 34 -1.66 -1.54 -7.35
CA THR A 34 -1.23 -2.00 -8.66
C THR A 34 -1.59 -3.45 -8.90
N LEU A 35 -1.36 -4.30 -7.89
CA LEU A 35 -1.68 -5.72 -8.03
C LEU A 35 -3.18 -5.95 -8.15
N ILE A 36 -3.97 -5.16 -7.43
CA ILE A 36 -5.43 -5.25 -7.55
C ILE A 36 -5.86 -4.84 -8.95
N LEU A 37 -5.27 -3.77 -9.47
CA LEU A 37 -5.60 -3.29 -10.80
C LEU A 37 -5.29 -4.35 -11.86
N MET A 38 -4.20 -5.07 -11.70
CA MET A 38 -3.82 -6.11 -12.64
C MET A 38 -4.80 -7.29 -12.61
N GLY A 39 -5.43 -7.51 -11.47
CA GLY A 39 -6.52 -8.49 -11.37
C GLY A 39 -6.12 -9.93 -11.44
N GLU A 40 -4.85 -10.25 -11.26
CA GLU A 40 -4.37 -11.61 -11.44
C GLU A 40 -4.16 -12.36 -10.14
N SER A 41 -4.25 -11.69 -9.01
CA SER A 41 -3.95 -12.29 -7.72
C SER A 41 -5.14 -12.20 -6.79
N SER A 42 -5.26 -13.18 -5.90
CA SER A 42 -6.26 -13.12 -4.85
C SER A 42 -5.84 -12.09 -3.81
N MET A 43 -6.77 -11.69 -2.97
CA MET A 43 -6.45 -10.75 -1.90
C MET A 43 -5.43 -11.34 -0.92
N ALA A 44 -5.53 -12.64 -0.66
CA ALA A 44 -4.57 -13.30 0.21
C ALA A 44 -3.17 -13.25 -0.41
N GLN A 45 -3.08 -13.50 -1.71
CA GLN A 45 -1.81 -13.46 -2.41
C GLN A 45 -1.23 -12.05 -2.39
N ILE A 46 -2.06 -11.05 -2.63
CA ILE A 46 -1.61 -9.66 -2.62
C ILE A 46 -1.07 -9.29 -1.25
N ALA A 47 -1.75 -9.72 -0.19
CA ALA A 47 -1.28 -9.44 1.16
C ALA A 47 0.12 -9.98 1.38
N LEU A 48 0.36 -11.21 0.94
CA LEU A 48 1.68 -11.83 1.09
C LEU A 48 2.73 -11.12 0.25
N GLU A 49 2.40 -10.81 -0.99
CA GLU A 49 3.36 -10.20 -1.90
C GLU A 49 3.74 -8.78 -1.51
N THR A 50 2.87 -8.11 -0.78
CA THR A 50 3.15 -6.73 -0.35
C THR A 50 3.74 -6.67 1.04
N GLY A 51 3.99 -7.83 1.67
CA GLY A 51 4.73 -7.85 2.92
C GLY A 51 3.89 -7.76 4.18
N PHE A 52 2.60 -8.00 4.09
CA PHE A 52 1.76 -8.02 5.29
C PHE A 52 1.77 -9.38 5.94
N CYS A 53 1.59 -9.38 7.27
CA CYS A 53 1.62 -10.63 8.03
C CYS A 53 0.43 -11.52 7.73
N SER A 54 -0.72 -10.92 7.40
CA SER A 54 -1.93 -11.67 7.15
C SER A 54 -2.85 -10.86 6.27
N GLN A 55 -3.86 -11.51 5.73
CA GLN A 55 -4.86 -10.81 4.94
C GLN A 55 -5.64 -9.84 5.81
N SER A 56 -5.90 -10.19 7.07
CA SER A 56 -6.60 -9.28 7.97
C SER A 56 -5.81 -8.00 8.21
N HIS A 57 -4.50 -8.13 8.40
CA HIS A 57 -3.64 -6.98 8.59
C HIS A 57 -3.64 -6.11 7.34
N PHE A 58 -3.53 -6.75 6.18
CA PHE A 58 -3.57 -6.06 4.91
C PHE A 58 -4.88 -5.30 4.74
N THR A 59 -6.00 -5.95 5.00
CA THR A 59 -7.31 -5.33 4.85
C THR A 59 -7.45 -4.11 5.75
N ALA A 60 -7.04 -4.24 7.00
CA ALA A 60 -7.14 -3.13 7.96
C ALA A 60 -6.26 -1.95 7.53
N ALA A 61 -5.03 -2.24 7.12
CA ALA A 61 -4.11 -1.19 6.70
C ALA A 61 -4.59 -0.49 5.44
N PHE A 62 -5.08 -1.27 4.49
CA PHE A 62 -5.58 -0.72 3.24
C PHE A 62 -6.77 0.19 3.49
N LYS A 63 -7.71 -0.26 4.32
CA LYS A 63 -8.88 0.55 4.63
C LYS A 63 -8.48 1.84 5.33
N LYS A 64 -7.53 1.76 6.25
CA LYS A 64 -7.07 2.95 6.96
C LYS A 64 -6.46 3.97 6.01
N LYS A 65 -5.71 3.50 5.03
CA LYS A 65 -5.01 4.41 4.12
C LYS A 65 -5.86 4.90 2.96
N THR A 66 -6.81 4.10 2.50
CA THR A 66 -7.60 4.46 1.31
C THR A 66 -9.06 4.77 1.62
N GLY A 67 -9.53 4.39 2.80
CA GLY A 67 -10.93 4.58 3.16
C GLY A 67 -11.82 3.44 2.71
N GLN A 68 -11.27 2.45 2.03
CA GLN A 68 -12.05 1.31 1.53
C GLN A 68 -11.28 0.02 1.76
N THR A 69 -12.02 -1.09 1.90
CA THR A 69 -11.37 -2.39 1.94
C THR A 69 -10.79 -2.70 0.56
N PRO A 70 -9.81 -3.58 0.49
CA PRO A 70 -9.26 -3.95 -0.83
C PRO A 70 -10.31 -4.54 -1.76
N ALA A 71 -11.23 -5.33 -1.22
CA ALA A 71 -12.28 -5.93 -2.05
C ALA A 71 -13.19 -4.87 -2.63
N ARG A 72 -13.55 -3.89 -1.81
CA ARG A 72 -14.40 -2.80 -2.29
C ARG A 72 -13.67 -1.92 -3.29
N TYR A 73 -12.41 -1.66 -3.04
CA TYR A 73 -11.58 -0.90 -3.96
C TYR A 73 -11.54 -1.57 -5.32
N ARG A 74 -11.32 -2.90 -5.32
CA ARG A 74 -11.30 -3.67 -6.55
C ARG A 74 -12.64 -3.61 -7.28
N LYS A 75 -13.72 -3.75 -6.53
CA LYS A 75 -15.05 -3.70 -7.13
C LYS A 75 -15.28 -2.36 -7.81
N ASN A 76 -14.89 -1.27 -7.13
CA ASN A 76 -15.10 0.07 -7.68
C ASN A 76 -14.27 0.32 -8.93
N LEU A 77 -13.09 -0.29 -9.02
CA LEU A 77 -12.25 -0.14 -10.20
C LEU A 77 -12.91 -0.73 -11.44
N PHE A 78 -13.59 -1.86 -11.28
CA PHE A 78 -14.14 -2.60 -12.41
C PHE A 78 -15.65 -2.44 -12.55
N ASP A 79 -16.24 -1.59 -11.74
CA ASP A 79 -17.70 -1.41 -11.72
C ASP A 79 -18.03 -0.06 -12.33
N ILE A 80 -17.78 0.07 -13.61
CA ILE A 80 -18.01 1.34 -14.33
C ILE A 80 -19.11 1.20 -15.33
#